data_9d31ca1a212915e61e94632edb5165af
#
_entry.id   9d31ca1a212915e61e94632edb5165af
#
_cell.length_a   1.000
_cell.length_b   1.000
_cell.length_c   1.000
_cell.angle_alpha   90.00
_cell.angle_beta   90.00
_cell.angle_gamma   90.00
#
_symmetry.space_group_name_H-M   'P 1'
#
loop_
_entity.id
_entity.type
_entity.pdbx_description
1 polymer ?
#
loop_
_entity_poly.entity_id
_entity_poly.type
_entity_poly.pdbx_seq_one_letter_code
_entity_poly.pdbx_strand_id
1 'polypeptide(L)'
;LLAFGLLAPGQDLRGILTGAFVDLVGGFYDPETKRLCLIRGVPAGAMIASHEMTHALQDQHFDLKALQEAMKKREDSDREAGLLACIEGDATLVMADYLRREGNQEGILRILLEVLADPGWVTGQLSAMAAMPPALLREATFPYEDGKAFVEKVREARGQPGVDALFRNPPSSTEQVLHPGKFLAEGEEKRDEPVAVALEPG
;
A
#
# COMPACT_ATOMS: atom_id res chain seq x y z
N LEU A 1 -0.50 -0.90 -22.41
CA LEU A 1 -1.33 -1.96 -21.82
C LEU A 1 -2.00 -2.81 -22.88
N LEU A 2 -2.67 -2.22 -23.90
CA LEU A 2 -3.27 -2.98 -25.01
C LEU A 2 -2.23 -3.80 -25.77
N ALA A 3 -1.06 -3.21 -26.10
CA ALA A 3 0.00 -3.90 -26.84
C ALA A 3 0.59 -5.11 -26.12
N PHE A 4 0.49 -5.15 -24.80
CA PHE A 4 0.96 -6.26 -23.94
C PHE A 4 -0.17 -7.21 -23.51
N GLY A 5 -1.40 -7.04 -24.03
CA GLY A 5 -2.54 -7.86 -23.68
C GLY A 5 -3.02 -7.70 -22.22
N LEU A 6 -2.59 -6.64 -21.54
CA LEU A 6 -2.98 -6.32 -20.15
C LEU A 6 -4.36 -5.66 -20.06
N LEU A 7 -4.88 -5.18 -21.20
CA LEU A 7 -6.21 -4.60 -21.36
C LEU A 7 -6.84 -5.18 -22.62
N ALA A 8 -8.13 -5.54 -22.54
CA ALA A 8 -8.87 -5.94 -23.73
C ALA A 8 -9.24 -4.72 -24.60
N PRO A 9 -9.35 -4.89 -25.92
CA PRO A 9 -9.85 -3.83 -26.81
C PRO A 9 -11.23 -3.33 -26.34
N GLY A 10 -11.38 -2.01 -26.23
CA GLY A 10 -12.64 -1.38 -25.82
C GLY A 10 -12.84 -1.23 -24.31
N GLN A 11 -11.93 -1.73 -23.49
CA GLN A 11 -11.98 -1.44 -22.05
C GLN A 11 -11.59 0.01 -21.77
N ASP A 12 -12.41 0.69 -20.96
CA ASP A 12 -12.13 2.03 -20.42
C ASP A 12 -11.32 1.93 -19.14
N LEU A 13 -9.98 2.04 -19.26
CA LEU A 13 -9.06 2.02 -18.12
C LEU A 13 -9.41 3.08 -17.08
N ARG A 14 -9.77 4.29 -17.53
CA ARG A 14 -10.08 5.38 -16.60
C ARG A 14 -11.35 5.08 -15.82
N GLY A 15 -12.40 4.57 -16.49
CA GLY A 15 -13.64 4.14 -15.83
C GLY A 15 -13.42 3.02 -14.83
N ILE A 16 -12.61 2.01 -15.21
CA ILE A 16 -12.24 0.89 -14.31
C ILE A 16 -11.54 1.41 -13.06
N LEU A 17 -10.49 2.23 -13.20
CA LEU A 17 -9.73 2.76 -12.06
C LEU A 17 -10.57 3.70 -11.18
N THR A 18 -11.39 4.56 -11.80
CA THR A 18 -12.27 5.47 -11.05
C THR A 18 -13.33 4.69 -10.28
N GLY A 19 -13.96 3.68 -10.90
CA GLY A 19 -14.94 2.82 -10.25
C GLY A 19 -14.32 2.06 -9.08
N ALA A 20 -13.17 1.42 -9.30
CA ALA A 20 -12.44 0.71 -8.24
C ALA A 20 -12.08 1.64 -7.08
N PHE A 21 -11.60 2.86 -7.37
CA PHE A 21 -11.28 3.83 -6.32
C PHE A 21 -12.50 4.20 -5.48
N VAL A 22 -13.66 4.47 -6.12
CA VAL A 22 -14.90 4.81 -5.40
C VAL A 22 -15.39 3.66 -4.52
N ASP A 23 -15.32 2.43 -5.03
CA ASP A 23 -15.87 1.28 -4.34
C ASP A 23 -14.93 0.70 -3.26
N LEU A 24 -13.60 0.83 -3.43
CA LEU A 24 -12.61 0.22 -2.53
C LEU A 24 -12.16 1.13 -1.38
N VAL A 25 -12.37 2.46 -1.48
CA VAL A 25 -11.92 3.40 -0.46
C VAL A 25 -12.94 3.51 0.67
N GLY A 26 -12.54 3.17 1.88
CA GLY A 26 -13.35 3.34 3.10
C GLY A 26 -12.98 4.57 3.93
N GLY A 27 -11.82 5.16 3.65
CA GLY A 27 -11.29 6.36 4.27
C GLY A 27 -10.02 6.81 3.57
N PHE A 28 -9.49 7.96 3.94
CA PHE A 28 -8.18 8.41 3.48
C PHE A 28 -7.60 9.48 4.42
N TYR A 29 -6.29 9.53 4.50
CA TYR A 29 -5.54 10.64 5.05
C TYR A 29 -4.96 11.49 3.92
N ASP A 30 -5.19 12.80 3.98
CA ASP A 30 -4.63 13.76 3.01
C ASP A 30 -3.44 14.49 3.64
N PRO A 31 -2.20 14.18 3.20
CA PRO A 31 -1.00 14.82 3.74
C PRO A 31 -0.86 16.29 3.34
N GLU A 32 -1.61 16.77 2.36
CA GLU A 32 -1.60 18.17 1.97
C GLU A 32 -2.43 19.03 2.91
N THR A 33 -3.67 18.60 3.19
CA THR A 33 -4.59 19.33 4.08
C THR A 33 -4.52 18.88 5.53
N LYS A 34 -3.75 17.81 5.83
CA LYS A 34 -3.62 17.18 7.16
C LYS A 34 -4.98 16.69 7.70
N ARG A 35 -5.82 16.20 6.80
CA ARG A 35 -7.17 15.75 7.12
C ARG A 35 -7.31 14.25 6.99
N LEU A 36 -7.89 13.65 8.02
CA LEU A 36 -8.33 12.27 8.01
C LEU A 36 -9.84 12.27 7.71
N CYS A 37 -10.26 11.54 6.70
CA CYS A 37 -11.65 11.38 6.28
C CYS A 37 -12.04 9.92 6.35
N LEU A 38 -13.19 9.64 6.98
CA LEU A 38 -13.79 8.31 6.99
C LEU A 38 -15.13 8.37 6.28
N ILE A 39 -15.42 7.39 5.45
CA ILE A 39 -16.69 7.31 4.72
C ILE A 39 -17.71 6.71 5.67
N ARG A 40 -18.81 7.46 5.87
CA ARG A 40 -19.90 7.03 6.76
C ARG A 40 -20.62 5.81 6.18
N GLY A 41 -20.85 4.83 7.03
CA GLY A 41 -21.60 3.62 6.67
C GLY A 41 -20.75 2.52 6.07
N VAL A 42 -19.43 2.73 5.88
CA VAL A 42 -18.51 1.66 5.49
C VAL A 42 -18.30 0.72 6.69
N PRO A 43 -18.46 -0.59 6.51
CA PRO A 43 -18.14 -1.58 7.55
C PRO A 43 -16.69 -1.52 7.99
N ALA A 44 -16.41 -1.96 9.22
CA ALA A 44 -15.06 -2.00 9.79
C ALA A 44 -14.38 -0.61 9.94
N GLY A 45 -15.16 0.44 10.18
CA GLY A 45 -14.67 1.82 10.26
C GLY A 45 -13.53 2.03 11.26
N ALA A 46 -13.50 1.32 12.40
CA ALA A 46 -12.41 1.41 13.38
C ALA A 46 -11.08 0.82 12.82
N MET A 47 -11.18 -0.25 12.04
CA MET A 47 -10.03 -0.87 11.36
C MET A 47 -9.45 0.10 10.31
N ILE A 48 -10.32 0.68 9.47
CA ILE A 48 -9.94 1.69 8.49
C ILE A 48 -9.32 2.90 9.19
N ALA A 49 -9.94 3.38 10.26
CA ALA A 49 -9.42 4.51 11.04
C ALA A 49 -8.01 4.24 11.57
N SER A 50 -7.69 3.01 12.01
CA SER A 50 -6.35 2.68 12.49
C SER A 50 -5.30 2.76 11.37
N HIS A 51 -5.64 2.40 10.15
CA HIS A 51 -4.81 2.56 8.95
C HIS A 51 -4.56 4.04 8.65
N GLU A 52 -5.63 4.82 8.53
CA GLU A 52 -5.53 6.25 8.19
C GLU A 52 -4.84 7.09 9.29
N MET A 53 -5.04 6.73 10.56
CA MET A 53 -4.32 7.35 11.67
C MET A 53 -2.81 7.05 11.61
N THR A 54 -2.43 5.89 11.11
CA THR A 54 -1.02 5.55 10.90
C THR A 54 -0.40 6.47 9.85
N HIS A 55 -1.09 6.74 8.73
CA HIS A 55 -0.61 7.73 7.76
C HIS A 55 -0.47 9.13 8.36
N ALA A 56 -1.39 9.54 9.24
CA ALA A 56 -1.28 10.80 9.95
C ALA A 56 -0.03 10.86 10.86
N LEU A 57 0.31 9.76 11.53
CA LEU A 57 1.52 9.65 12.35
C LEU A 57 2.79 9.62 11.49
N GLN A 58 2.79 8.84 10.41
CA GLN A 58 3.89 8.81 9.45
C GLN A 58 4.18 10.22 8.90
N ASP A 59 3.13 10.95 8.52
CA ASP A 59 3.26 12.31 7.99
C ASP A 59 3.82 13.31 9.02
N GLN A 60 3.38 13.21 10.29
CA GLN A 60 3.92 14.03 11.37
C GLN A 60 5.42 13.82 11.61
N HIS A 61 5.91 12.60 11.38
CA HIS A 61 7.30 12.23 11.65
C HIS A 61 8.20 12.32 10.41
N PHE A 62 7.67 12.13 9.22
CA PHE A 62 8.47 11.93 8.01
C PHE A 62 8.09 12.85 6.85
N ASP A 63 7.04 13.68 6.97
CA ASP A 63 6.55 14.56 5.89
C ASP A 63 6.27 13.77 4.59
N LEU A 64 5.18 13.00 4.58
CA LEU A 64 4.82 12.12 3.46
C LEU A 64 4.72 12.88 2.14
N LYS A 65 4.23 14.15 2.18
CA LYS A 65 4.15 14.98 0.97
C LYS A 65 5.54 15.23 0.39
N ALA A 66 6.49 15.65 1.21
CA ALA A 66 7.86 15.90 0.75
C ALA A 66 8.54 14.63 0.24
N LEU A 67 8.32 13.48 0.89
CA LEU A 67 8.86 12.18 0.45
C LEU A 67 8.31 11.80 -0.93
N GLN A 68 7.01 11.87 -1.15
CA GLN A 68 6.37 11.54 -2.42
C GLN A 68 6.81 12.48 -3.54
N GLU A 69 6.89 13.79 -3.27
CA GLU A 69 7.39 14.77 -4.23
C GLU A 69 8.86 14.52 -4.62
N ALA A 70 9.69 14.15 -3.65
CA ALA A 70 11.09 13.82 -3.91
C ALA A 70 11.25 12.57 -4.79
N MET A 71 10.38 11.56 -4.63
CA MET A 71 10.40 10.37 -5.47
C MET A 71 9.91 10.68 -6.90
N LYS A 72 8.79 11.40 -7.04
CA LYS A 72 8.27 11.81 -8.36
C LYS A 72 9.30 12.59 -9.21
N LYS A 73 10.10 13.44 -8.56
CA LYS A 73 11.17 14.19 -9.25
C LYS A 73 12.30 13.32 -9.79
N ARG A 74 12.45 12.09 -9.32
CA ARG A 74 13.48 11.16 -9.79
C ARG A 74 13.09 10.42 -11.07
N GLU A 75 11.80 10.44 -11.44
CA GLU A 75 11.24 9.71 -12.58
C GLU A 75 11.54 8.19 -12.53
N ASP A 76 11.67 7.64 -11.31
CA ASP A 76 11.96 6.24 -11.02
C ASP A 76 10.72 5.61 -10.37
N SER A 77 9.85 5.05 -11.21
CA SER A 77 8.58 4.46 -10.78
C SER A 77 8.76 3.22 -9.91
N ASP A 78 9.85 2.48 -10.07
CA ASP A 78 10.11 1.28 -9.27
C ASP A 78 10.50 1.67 -7.83
N ARG A 79 11.32 2.69 -7.67
CA ARG A 79 11.65 3.27 -6.36
C ARG A 79 10.44 3.95 -5.71
N GLU A 80 9.58 4.61 -6.49
CA GLU A 80 8.34 5.19 -6.00
C GLU A 80 7.42 4.10 -5.45
N ALA A 81 7.27 2.98 -6.16
CA ALA A 81 6.52 1.82 -5.71
C ALA A 81 7.13 1.19 -4.43
N GLY A 82 8.46 1.15 -4.32
CA GLY A 82 9.15 0.72 -3.10
C GLY A 82 8.85 1.60 -1.89
N LEU A 83 8.84 2.92 -2.04
CA LEU A 83 8.43 3.85 -0.98
C LEU A 83 6.95 3.67 -0.61
N LEU A 84 6.08 3.56 -1.62
CA LEU A 84 4.65 3.34 -1.38
C LEU A 84 4.41 2.04 -0.61
N ALA A 85 5.16 0.97 -0.92
CA ALA A 85 5.11 -0.28 -0.19
C ALA A 85 5.53 -0.14 1.28
N CYS A 86 6.43 0.79 1.61
CA CYS A 86 6.76 1.09 3.01
C CYS A 86 5.63 1.83 3.72
N ILE A 87 5.04 2.84 3.08
CA ILE A 87 3.97 3.68 3.62
C ILE A 87 2.72 2.83 3.89
N GLU A 88 2.22 2.15 2.87
CA GLU A 88 1.00 1.34 2.96
C GLU A 88 1.22 0.05 3.75
N GLY A 89 2.41 -0.54 3.61
CA GLY A 89 2.78 -1.74 4.33
C GLY A 89 2.81 -1.56 5.84
N ASP A 90 3.38 -0.44 6.33
CA ASP A 90 3.40 -0.11 7.76
C ASP A 90 1.98 0.16 8.27
N ALA A 91 1.18 0.95 7.56
CA ALA A 91 -0.21 1.22 7.94
C ALA A 91 -1.06 -0.07 7.98
N THR A 92 -0.86 -0.96 7.00
CA THR A 92 -1.54 -2.26 6.95
C THR A 92 -1.08 -3.19 8.06
N LEU A 93 0.20 -3.14 8.43
CA LEU A 93 0.75 -3.92 9.55
C LEU A 93 0.18 -3.45 10.89
N VAL A 94 0.10 -2.12 11.12
CA VAL A 94 -0.53 -1.54 12.32
C VAL A 94 -2.01 -1.91 12.40
N MET A 95 -2.73 -1.84 11.28
CA MET A 95 -4.13 -2.28 11.18
C MET A 95 -4.28 -3.77 11.55
N ALA A 96 -3.38 -4.62 11.07
CA ALA A 96 -3.38 -6.04 11.43
C ALA A 96 -3.05 -6.26 12.92
N ASP A 97 -2.14 -5.48 13.50
CA ASP A 97 -1.82 -5.53 14.94
C ASP A 97 -2.98 -5.03 15.80
N TYR A 98 -3.69 -3.99 15.34
CA TYR A 98 -4.93 -3.51 15.96
C TYR A 98 -5.95 -4.63 16.07
N LEU A 99 -6.22 -5.34 14.98
CA LEU A 99 -7.13 -6.49 14.97
C LEU A 99 -6.67 -7.61 15.89
N ARG A 100 -5.38 -7.88 15.95
CA ARG A 100 -4.83 -8.92 16.84
C ARG A 100 -4.93 -8.53 18.33
N ARG A 101 -4.77 -7.25 18.68
CA ARG A 101 -4.85 -6.74 20.07
C ARG A 101 -6.27 -6.60 20.55
N GLU A 102 -7.13 -6.07 19.71
CA GLU A 102 -8.58 -6.06 19.91
C GLU A 102 -9.18 -7.46 19.79
N GLY A 103 -8.34 -8.46 19.50
CA GLY A 103 -8.64 -9.87 19.28
C GLY A 103 -9.35 -10.60 20.40
N ASN A 104 -10.07 -9.83 21.24
CA ASN A 104 -11.23 -10.33 21.87
C ASN A 104 -12.24 -10.68 20.76
N GLN A 105 -12.85 -11.82 20.91
CA GLN A 105 -13.86 -12.35 19.97
C GLN A 105 -14.95 -11.32 19.64
N GLU A 106 -15.23 -10.36 20.51
CA GLU A 106 -16.20 -9.29 20.36
C GLU A 106 -15.85 -8.28 19.26
N GLY A 107 -14.57 -7.88 19.14
CA GLY A 107 -14.13 -6.94 18.10
C GLY A 107 -14.24 -7.54 16.70
N ILE A 108 -13.76 -8.79 16.55
CA ILE A 108 -13.86 -9.53 15.28
C ILE A 108 -15.32 -9.81 14.94
N LEU A 109 -16.13 -10.21 15.93
CA LEU A 109 -17.54 -10.47 15.74
C LEU A 109 -18.29 -9.20 15.30
N ARG A 110 -17.97 -8.04 15.89
CA ARG A 110 -18.57 -6.76 15.49
C ARG A 110 -18.26 -6.43 14.04
N ILE A 111 -17.00 -6.52 13.62
CA ILE A 111 -16.60 -6.30 12.21
C ILE A 111 -17.35 -7.26 11.29
N LEU A 112 -17.41 -8.55 11.66
CA LEU A 112 -18.13 -9.53 10.88
C LEU A 112 -19.63 -9.20 10.77
N LEU A 113 -20.27 -8.77 11.86
CA LEU A 113 -21.68 -8.37 11.86
C LEU A 113 -21.90 -7.10 11.01
N GLU A 114 -21.00 -6.12 11.05
CA GLU A 114 -21.07 -4.93 10.20
C GLU A 114 -20.98 -5.31 8.71
N VAL A 115 -20.03 -6.19 8.34
CA VAL A 115 -19.87 -6.70 6.98
C VAL A 115 -21.08 -7.51 6.52
N LEU A 116 -21.64 -8.36 7.37
CA LEU A 116 -22.84 -9.15 7.06
C LEU A 116 -24.11 -8.30 7.00
N ALA A 117 -24.15 -7.18 7.71
CA ALA A 117 -25.29 -6.26 7.67
C ALA A 117 -25.39 -5.48 6.35
N ASP A 118 -24.29 -5.36 5.61
CA ASP A 118 -24.25 -4.73 4.28
C ASP A 118 -23.68 -5.66 3.20
N PRO A 119 -24.46 -6.65 2.73
CA PRO A 119 -24.03 -7.53 1.63
C PRO A 119 -23.76 -6.77 0.33
N GLY A 120 -24.42 -5.61 0.14
CA GLY A 120 -24.21 -4.74 -1.03
C GLY A 120 -22.81 -4.17 -1.08
N TRP A 121 -22.28 -3.78 0.07
CA TRP A 121 -20.88 -3.34 0.17
C TRP A 121 -19.91 -4.45 -0.21
N VAL A 122 -20.08 -5.66 0.33
CA VAL A 122 -19.21 -6.82 0.00
C VAL A 122 -19.25 -7.14 -1.49
N THR A 123 -20.46 -7.21 -2.07
CA THR A 123 -20.60 -7.51 -3.50
C THR A 123 -20.03 -6.40 -4.38
N GLY A 124 -20.14 -5.13 -3.97
CA GLY A 124 -19.49 -3.99 -4.63
C GLY A 124 -17.98 -4.14 -4.67
N GLN A 125 -17.36 -4.40 -3.52
CA GLN A 125 -15.91 -4.64 -3.41
C GLN A 125 -15.43 -5.78 -4.33
N LEU A 126 -16.10 -6.93 -4.26
CA LEU A 126 -15.76 -8.09 -5.08
C LEU A 126 -15.94 -7.80 -6.57
N SER A 127 -16.99 -7.07 -6.96
CA SER A 127 -17.24 -6.70 -8.36
C SER A 127 -16.20 -5.71 -8.87
N ALA A 128 -15.81 -4.72 -8.07
CA ALA A 128 -14.76 -3.76 -8.42
C ALA A 128 -13.40 -4.46 -8.64
N MET A 129 -13.04 -5.38 -7.75
CA MET A 129 -11.81 -6.18 -7.90
C MET A 129 -11.88 -7.10 -9.13
N ALA A 130 -13.02 -7.76 -9.37
CA ALA A 130 -13.21 -8.66 -10.51
C ALA A 130 -13.22 -7.93 -11.87
N ALA A 131 -13.61 -6.66 -11.88
CA ALA A 131 -13.60 -5.82 -13.08
C ALA A 131 -12.19 -5.33 -13.46
N MET A 132 -11.25 -5.39 -12.51
CA MET A 132 -9.87 -4.91 -12.71
C MET A 132 -9.05 -5.96 -13.48
N PRO A 133 -8.31 -5.58 -14.53
CA PRO A 133 -7.35 -6.47 -15.17
C PRO A 133 -6.35 -7.02 -14.14
N PRO A 134 -5.97 -8.32 -14.23
CA PRO A 134 -5.13 -8.94 -13.19
C PRO A 134 -3.81 -8.21 -12.92
N ALA A 135 -3.17 -7.66 -13.94
CA ALA A 135 -1.94 -6.90 -13.78
C ALA A 135 -2.15 -5.61 -12.97
N LEU A 136 -3.26 -4.90 -13.23
CA LEU A 136 -3.60 -3.68 -12.50
C LEU A 136 -4.06 -3.98 -11.07
N LEU A 137 -4.79 -5.08 -10.88
CA LEU A 137 -5.15 -5.53 -9.53
C LEU A 137 -3.89 -5.85 -8.72
N ARG A 138 -2.92 -6.55 -9.32
CA ARG A 138 -1.65 -6.89 -8.67
C ARG A 138 -0.84 -5.64 -8.33
N GLU A 139 -0.80 -4.65 -9.22
CA GLU A 139 -0.14 -3.37 -8.98
C GLU A 139 -0.84 -2.60 -7.84
N ALA A 140 -2.17 -2.57 -7.83
CA ALA A 140 -2.95 -1.89 -6.80
C ALA A 140 -2.84 -2.55 -5.41
N THR A 141 -2.71 -3.88 -5.33
CA THR A 141 -2.60 -4.61 -4.06
C THR A 141 -1.17 -4.74 -3.54
N PHE A 142 -0.17 -4.58 -4.42
CA PHE A 142 1.26 -4.71 -4.08
C PHE A 142 1.69 -3.92 -2.84
N PRO A 143 1.38 -2.60 -2.70
CA PRO A 143 1.81 -1.83 -1.53
C PRO A 143 1.24 -2.36 -0.21
N TYR A 144 0.04 -2.92 -0.25
CA TYR A 144 -0.67 -3.43 0.93
C TYR A 144 -0.23 -4.84 1.31
N GLU A 145 -0.16 -5.75 0.35
CA GLU A 145 0.14 -7.17 0.59
C GLU A 145 1.64 -7.42 0.74
N ASP A 146 2.42 -7.11 -0.30
CA ASP A 146 3.87 -7.31 -0.29
C ASP A 146 4.56 -6.27 0.59
N GLY A 147 4.07 -5.02 0.58
CA GLY A 147 4.56 -3.97 1.46
C GLY A 147 4.42 -4.35 2.93
N LYS A 148 3.25 -4.86 3.36
CA LYS A 148 3.06 -5.36 4.73
C LYS A 148 4.03 -6.48 5.06
N ALA A 149 4.16 -7.49 4.17
CA ALA A 149 5.06 -8.61 4.39
C ALA A 149 6.52 -8.16 4.50
N PHE A 150 6.92 -7.20 3.67
CA PHE A 150 8.26 -6.57 3.71
C PHE A 150 8.50 -5.83 5.02
N VAL A 151 7.60 -4.92 5.42
CA VAL A 151 7.72 -4.14 6.66
C VAL A 151 7.72 -5.06 7.89
N GLU A 152 6.91 -6.12 7.89
CA GLU A 152 6.91 -7.13 8.96
C GLU A 152 8.28 -7.81 9.08
N LYS A 153 8.93 -8.17 7.96
CA LYS A 153 10.29 -8.74 7.96
C LYS A 153 11.35 -7.75 8.44
N VAL A 154 11.25 -6.49 8.07
CA VAL A 154 12.15 -5.44 8.58
C VAL A 154 11.94 -5.25 10.08
N ARG A 155 10.70 -5.24 10.57
CA ARG A 155 10.37 -5.14 11.99
C ARG A 155 10.88 -6.35 12.79
N GLU A 156 10.74 -7.56 12.26
CA GLU A 156 11.31 -8.77 12.88
C GLU A 156 12.84 -8.69 13.01
N ALA A 157 13.52 -8.18 11.99
CA ALA A 157 14.97 -8.13 11.94
C ALA A 157 15.59 -6.96 12.73
N ARG A 158 14.95 -5.77 12.71
CA ARG A 158 15.55 -4.51 13.18
C ARG A 158 14.66 -3.74 14.17
N GLY A 159 13.51 -4.29 14.57
CA GLY A 159 12.54 -3.63 15.44
C GLY A 159 11.88 -2.40 14.80
N GLN A 160 11.15 -1.63 15.61
CA GLN A 160 10.50 -0.39 15.15
C GLN A 160 11.51 0.63 14.57
N PRO A 161 12.72 0.82 15.13
CA PRO A 161 13.71 1.72 14.52
C PRO A 161 14.08 1.33 13.08
N GLY A 162 14.03 0.04 12.73
CA GLY A 162 14.22 -0.43 11.36
C GLY A 162 13.08 -0.01 10.44
N VAL A 163 11.84 -0.05 10.92
CA VAL A 163 10.67 0.44 10.17
C VAL A 163 10.76 1.96 9.98
N ASP A 164 11.09 2.72 11.01
CA ASP A 164 11.25 4.18 10.93
C ASP A 164 12.37 4.57 9.95
N ALA A 165 13.40 3.73 9.81
CA ALA A 165 14.48 3.97 8.87
C ALA A 165 14.04 3.80 7.40
N LEU A 166 12.98 3.05 7.10
CA LEU A 166 12.44 2.89 5.74
C LEU A 166 11.99 4.21 5.13
N PHE A 167 11.45 5.11 5.94
CA PHE A 167 11.00 6.43 5.48
C PHE A 167 12.15 7.37 5.11
N ARG A 168 13.36 7.12 5.62
CA ARG A 168 14.58 7.88 5.30
C ARG A 168 15.41 7.21 4.21
N ASN A 169 15.35 5.89 4.14
CA ASN A 169 16.10 5.08 3.21
C ASN A 169 15.24 3.90 2.70
N PRO A 170 14.25 4.19 1.84
CA PRO A 170 13.35 3.17 1.32
C PRO A 170 14.09 2.19 0.39
N PRO A 171 13.46 1.05 0.07
CA PRO A 171 13.95 0.15 -0.98
C PRO A 171 14.21 0.89 -2.27
N SER A 172 15.27 0.52 -2.97
CA SER A 172 15.63 1.10 -4.26
C SER A 172 14.87 0.46 -5.43
N SER A 173 14.15 -0.65 -5.17
CA SER A 173 13.37 -1.38 -6.16
C SER A 173 12.25 -2.19 -5.51
N THR A 174 11.24 -2.56 -6.30
CA THR A 174 10.20 -3.53 -5.90
C THR A 174 10.77 -4.92 -5.67
N GLU A 175 11.90 -5.26 -6.31
CA GLU A 175 12.63 -6.50 -6.09
C GLU A 175 13.10 -6.64 -4.62
N GLN A 176 13.56 -5.55 -4.00
CA GLN A 176 13.93 -5.55 -2.58
C GLN A 176 12.72 -5.71 -1.65
N VAL A 177 11.54 -5.26 -2.07
CA VAL A 177 10.28 -5.46 -1.34
C VAL A 177 9.85 -6.93 -1.41
N LEU A 178 9.87 -7.51 -2.62
CA LEU A 178 9.50 -8.91 -2.87
C LEU A 178 10.48 -9.89 -2.21
N HIS A 179 11.73 -9.50 -2.09
CA HIS A 179 12.82 -10.30 -1.51
C HIS A 179 13.50 -9.55 -0.35
N PRO A 180 12.87 -9.45 0.83
CA PRO A 180 13.38 -8.64 1.95
C PRO A 180 14.81 -8.95 2.37
N GLY A 181 15.29 -10.17 2.11
CA GLY A 181 16.67 -10.56 2.34
C GLY A 181 17.69 -9.73 1.56
N LYS A 182 17.33 -9.23 0.38
CA LYS A 182 18.19 -8.35 -0.43
C LYS A 182 18.30 -6.96 0.20
N PHE A 183 17.22 -6.43 0.74
CA PHE A 183 17.22 -5.15 1.47
C PHE A 183 17.92 -5.25 2.84
N LEU A 184 17.71 -6.35 3.56
CA LEU A 184 18.26 -6.58 4.89
C LEU A 184 19.70 -7.01 4.89
N ALA A 185 20.26 -7.42 3.74
CA ALA A 185 21.64 -7.85 3.61
C ALA A 185 22.61 -6.73 4.00
N GLU A 186 23.69 -7.11 4.70
CA GLU A 186 24.77 -6.20 5.07
C GLU A 186 25.92 -6.28 4.06
N GLY A 187 26.46 -5.13 3.69
CA GLY A 187 27.56 -5.00 2.74
C GLY A 187 27.09 -4.67 1.32
N GLU A 188 27.95 -3.95 0.57
CA GLU A 188 27.64 -3.40 -0.75
C GLU A 188 27.29 -4.48 -1.79
N GLU A 189 27.91 -5.66 -1.73
CA GLU A 189 27.69 -6.74 -2.70
C GLU A 189 26.35 -7.48 -2.53
N LYS A 190 25.59 -7.21 -1.46
CA LYS A 190 24.42 -8.01 -1.09
C LYS A 190 23.10 -7.30 -1.27
N ARG A 191 23.10 -5.98 -1.43
CA ARG A 191 21.87 -5.18 -1.43
C ARG A 191 21.09 -5.21 -2.74
N ASP A 192 21.68 -5.77 -3.80
CA ASP A 192 21.04 -5.89 -5.11
C ASP A 192 20.41 -4.57 -5.57
N GLU A 193 21.26 -3.56 -5.75
CA GLU A 193 20.84 -2.24 -6.24
C GLU A 193 20.52 -2.30 -7.74
N PRO A 194 19.48 -1.61 -8.21
CA PRO A 194 19.14 -1.60 -9.63
C PRO A 194 20.27 -1.01 -10.46
N VAL A 195 20.58 -1.67 -11.58
CA VAL A 195 21.58 -1.20 -12.54
C VAL A 195 20.95 -0.21 -13.51
N ALA A 196 21.49 1.01 -13.58
CA ALA A 196 21.06 1.97 -14.60
C ALA A 196 21.51 1.50 -15.99
N VAL A 197 20.56 1.28 -16.89
CA VAL A 197 20.82 0.95 -18.29
C VAL A 197 20.68 2.22 -19.12
N ALA A 198 21.81 2.72 -19.68
CA ALA A 198 21.76 3.78 -20.66
C ALA A 198 21.30 3.20 -22.01
N LEU A 199 20.21 3.71 -22.56
CA LEU A 199 19.84 3.41 -23.94
C LEU A 199 20.64 4.32 -24.87
N GLU A 200 21.43 3.73 -25.77
CA GLU A 200 22.06 4.50 -26.85
C GLU A 200 20.93 5.08 -27.73
N PRO A 201 21.01 6.38 -28.09
CA PRO A 201 20.05 6.94 -29.04
C PRO A 201 20.26 6.26 -30.39
N GLY A 202 19.24 5.53 -30.87
CA GLY A 202 19.22 4.88 -32.16
C GLY A 202 19.05 5.87 -33.31
#